data_31127ee5597a6df91f71b2736b9c5db0
#
_entry.id   31127ee5597a6df91f71b2736b9c5db0
#
_cell.length_a   1.000
_cell.length_b   1.000
_cell.length_c   1.000
_cell.angle_alpha   90.00
_cell.angle_beta   90.00
_cell.angle_gamma   90.00
#
_symmetry.space_group_name_H-M   'P 1'
#
loop_
_entity.id
_entity.type
_entity.pdbx_description
1 polymer ?
#
loop_
_entity_poly.entity_id
_entity_poly.type
_entity_poly.pdbx_seq_one_letter_code
_entity_poly.pdbx_strand_id
1 'polypeptide(L)' 'MPHKRLPDWMNDVKLVMTKDNISVEELASRLNLTSNYIVSVINGYRRSICTRINISKALGLNPGDYIM' A
#
# COMPACT_ATOMS: atom_id res chain seq x y z
N MET A 1 4.89 -13.67 13.75
CA MET A 1 6.05 -13.26 12.95
C MET A 1 5.61 -12.88 11.54
N PRO A 2 6.17 -11.81 10.99
CA PRO A 2 5.84 -11.45 9.61
C PRO A 2 6.46 -12.46 8.65
N HIS A 3 5.65 -13.00 7.76
CA HIS A 3 6.08 -13.97 6.76
C HIS A 3 6.07 -13.42 5.34
N LYS A 4 5.33 -12.34 5.13
CA LYS A 4 5.14 -11.78 3.81
C LYS A 4 6.18 -10.72 3.51
N ARG A 5 6.72 -10.75 2.30
CA ARG A 5 7.73 -9.81 1.83
C ARG A 5 7.09 -8.70 0.99
N LEU A 6 7.90 -7.76 0.55
CA LEU A 6 7.42 -6.63 -0.25
C LEU A 6 6.61 -7.04 -1.48
N PRO A 7 7.02 -8.04 -2.30
CA PRO A 7 6.20 -8.46 -3.43
C PRO A 7 4.81 -8.93 -3.02
N ASP A 8 4.68 -9.62 -1.90
CA ASP A 8 3.39 -10.07 -1.37
C ASP A 8 2.54 -8.87 -0.96
N TRP A 9 3.14 -7.90 -0.30
CA TRP A 9 2.45 -6.67 0.09
C TRP A 9 1.92 -5.92 -1.13
N MET A 10 2.74 -5.79 -2.16
CA MET A 10 2.35 -5.12 -3.40
C MET A 10 1.14 -5.81 -4.04
N ASN A 11 1.15 -7.13 -4.09
CA ASN A 11 0.02 -7.90 -4.62
C ASN A 11 -1.23 -7.75 -3.76
N ASP A 12 -1.09 -7.83 -2.45
CA ASP A 12 -2.22 -7.69 -1.53
C ASP A 12 -2.86 -6.31 -1.62
N VAL A 13 -2.04 -5.26 -1.74
CA VAL A 13 -2.54 -3.89 -1.93
C VAL A 13 -3.40 -3.82 -3.20
N LYS A 14 -2.90 -4.35 -4.31
CA LYS A 14 -3.62 -4.33 -5.59
C LYS A 14 -4.92 -5.14 -5.50
N LEU A 15 -4.89 -6.29 -4.82
CA LEU A 15 -6.08 -7.12 -4.63
C LEU A 15 -7.14 -6.38 -3.83
N VAL A 16 -6.78 -5.75 -2.72
CA VAL A 16 -7.74 -5.02 -1.90
C VAL A 16 -8.30 -3.83 -2.66
N MET A 17 -7.46 -3.09 -3.38
CA MET A 17 -7.93 -1.95 -4.16
C MET A 17 -8.93 -2.39 -5.23
N THR A 18 -8.67 -3.50 -5.89
CA THR A 18 -9.60 -4.06 -6.88
C THR A 18 -10.88 -4.55 -6.23
N LYS A 19 -10.76 -5.30 -5.15
CA LYS A 19 -11.91 -5.87 -4.45
C LYS A 19 -12.84 -4.80 -3.89
N ASP A 20 -12.27 -3.77 -3.29
CA ASP A 20 -13.04 -2.69 -2.65
C ASP A 20 -13.29 -1.52 -3.61
N ASN A 21 -12.87 -1.66 -4.86
CA ASN A 21 -13.04 -0.64 -5.89
C ASN A 21 -12.46 0.73 -5.47
N ILE A 22 -11.26 0.70 -4.91
CA ILE A 22 -10.55 1.88 -4.48
C ILE A 22 -9.56 2.30 -5.56
N SER A 23 -9.66 3.55 -6.03
CA SER A 23 -8.71 4.07 -7.02
C SER A 23 -7.45 4.61 -6.34
N VAL A 24 -6.39 4.76 -7.13
CA VAL A 24 -5.15 5.38 -6.64
C VAL A 24 -5.41 6.82 -6.20
N GLU A 25 -6.22 7.56 -6.94
CA GLU A 25 -6.57 8.93 -6.60
C GLU A 25 -7.30 9.01 -5.26
N GLU A 26 -8.22 8.09 -5.02
CA GLU A 26 -8.94 8.04 -3.75
C GLU A 26 -7.99 7.76 -2.60
N LEU A 27 -7.10 6.79 -2.75
CA LEU A 27 -6.11 6.45 -1.74
C LEU A 27 -5.18 7.62 -1.47
N ALA A 28 -4.70 8.28 -2.52
CA ALA A 28 -3.84 9.45 -2.40
C ALA A 28 -4.54 10.59 -1.65
N SER A 29 -5.81 10.81 -1.95
CA SER A 29 -6.62 11.82 -1.26
C SER A 29 -6.75 11.52 0.22
N ARG A 30 -7.02 10.26 0.57
CA ARG A 30 -7.14 9.85 1.98
C ARG A 30 -5.85 10.06 2.76
N LEU A 31 -4.71 9.87 2.10
CA LEU A 31 -3.39 9.99 2.73
C LEU A 31 -2.76 11.37 2.55
N ASN A 32 -3.44 12.26 1.84
CA ASN A 32 -2.94 13.60 1.53
C ASN A 32 -1.60 13.55 0.76
N LEU A 33 -1.53 12.65 -0.21
CA LEU A 33 -0.36 12.43 -1.06
C LEU A 33 -0.76 12.53 -2.53
N THR A 34 0.22 12.60 -3.43
CA THR A 34 -0.06 12.60 -4.87
C THR A 34 -0.26 11.17 -5.37
N SER A 35 -1.06 11.02 -6.43
CA SER A 35 -1.27 9.73 -7.07
C SER A 35 0.04 9.12 -7.58
N ASN A 36 0.91 9.94 -8.17
CA ASN A 36 2.19 9.49 -8.67
C ASN A 36 3.07 8.92 -7.55
N TYR A 37 3.05 9.56 -6.38
CA TYR A 37 3.81 9.06 -5.24
C TYR A 37 3.28 7.71 -4.76
N ILE A 38 1.96 7.57 -4.67
CA ILE A 38 1.32 6.31 -4.27
C ILE A 38 1.70 5.19 -5.26
N VAL A 39 1.59 5.44 -6.56
CA VAL A 39 1.96 4.45 -7.58
C VAL A 39 3.42 4.04 -7.43
N SER A 40 4.31 4.99 -7.20
CA SER A 40 5.74 4.71 -7.01
C SER A 40 5.98 3.80 -5.80
N VAL A 41 5.27 4.03 -4.71
CA VAL A 41 5.40 3.22 -3.50
C VAL A 41 4.82 1.82 -3.71
N ILE A 42 3.62 1.73 -4.31
CA ILE A 42 2.96 0.45 -4.56
C ILE A 42 3.77 -0.43 -5.52
N ASN A 43 4.43 0.18 -6.50
CA ASN A 43 5.23 -0.56 -7.49
C ASN A 43 6.68 -0.79 -7.06
N GLY A 44 7.05 -0.37 -5.86
CA GLY A 44 8.36 -0.63 -5.32
C GLY A 44 9.47 0.31 -5.79
N TYR A 45 9.14 1.37 -6.53
CA TYR A 45 10.14 2.33 -7.01
C TYR A 45 10.58 3.30 -5.91
N ARG A 46 9.74 3.50 -4.91
CA ARG A 46 10.07 4.32 -3.76
C ARG A 46 10.05 3.50 -2.49
N ARG A 47 11.09 3.66 -1.70
CA ARG A 47 11.21 2.97 -0.42
C ARG A 47 10.79 3.92 0.70
N SER A 48 9.54 3.81 1.11
CA SER A 48 9.01 4.59 2.22
C SER A 48 8.20 3.68 3.14
N ILE A 49 8.81 3.27 4.22
CA ILE A 49 8.17 2.36 5.19
C ILE A 49 6.95 3.04 5.81
N CYS A 50 7.04 4.30 6.16
CA CYS A 50 5.92 5.05 6.74
C CYS A 50 4.73 5.10 5.79
N THR A 51 4.97 5.35 4.51
CA THR A 51 3.90 5.39 3.51
C THR A 51 3.29 4.00 3.31
N ARG A 52 4.12 2.95 3.29
CA ARG A 52 3.62 1.57 3.18
C ARG A 52 2.72 1.23 4.36
N ILE A 53 3.09 1.61 5.56
CA ILE A 53 2.28 1.40 6.75
C ILE A 53 0.95 2.15 6.63
N ASN A 54 0.98 3.39 6.21
CA ASN A 54 -0.22 4.20 6.05
C ASN A 54 -1.15 3.65 4.98
N ILE A 55 -0.61 3.19 3.86
CA ILE A 55 -1.39 2.55 2.80
C ILE A 55 -2.04 1.27 3.34
N SER A 56 -1.27 0.46 4.06
CA SER A 56 -1.79 -0.79 4.64
C SER A 56 -2.96 -0.51 5.58
N LYS A 57 -2.83 0.45 6.46
CA LYS A 57 -3.90 0.81 7.39
C LYS A 57 -5.13 1.33 6.67
N ALA A 58 -4.96 2.13 5.63
CA ALA A 58 -6.06 2.66 4.85
C ALA A 58 -6.85 1.56 4.12
N LEU A 59 -6.18 0.48 3.77
CA LEU A 59 -6.79 -0.65 3.06
C LEU A 59 -7.23 -1.78 3.99
N GLY A 60 -7.04 -1.64 5.30
CA GLY A 60 -7.38 -2.67 6.25
C GLY A 60 -6.40 -3.83 6.30
N LEU A 61 -5.20 -3.66 5.75
CA LEU A 61 -4.12 -4.64 5.86
C LEU A 61 -3.36 -4.44 7.16
N ASN A 62 -2.84 -5.51 7.72
CA ASN A 62 -2.03 -5.43 8.93
C ASN A 62 -0.56 -5.24 8.57
N PRO A 63 0.04 -4.05 8.84
CA PRO A 63 1.44 -3.82 8.52
C PRO A 63 2.39 -4.80 9.19
N GLY A 64 1.99 -5.37 10.34
CA GLY A 64 2.80 -6.33 11.08
C GLY A 64 2.97 -7.68 10.37
N ASP A 65 2.15 -7.97 9.36
CA ASP A 65 2.24 -9.21 8.60
C ASP A 65 3.34 -9.18 7.53
N TYR A 66 3.95 -8.03 7.29
CA TYR A 66 4.91 -7.83 6.21
C TYR A 66 6.27 -7.41 6.71
N ILE A 67 7.28 -7.88 6.00
CA ILE A 67 8.66 -7.40 6.18
C ILE A 67 8.82 -6.20 5.26
N MET A 68 8.91 -5.04 5.83
CA MET A 68 9.06 -3.77 5.10
C MET A 68 10.48 -3.18 5.28
#